data_438651c4601adcdc1d49329e0e71eabe
#
_entry.id   438651c4601adcdc1d49329e0e71eabe
#
_cell.length_a   1.000
_cell.length_b   1.000
_cell.length_c   1.000
_cell.angle_alpha   90.00
_cell.angle_beta   90.00
_cell.angle_gamma   90.00
#
_symmetry.space_group_name_H-M   'P 1'
#
loop_
_entity.id
_entity.type
_entity.pdbx_description
1 polymer ?
#
loop_
_entity_poly.entity_id
_entity_poly.type
_entity_poly.pdbx_seq_one_letter_code
_entity_poly.pdbx_strand_id
1 'polypeptide(L)'
;MYKLIGVIAKPLGMLLSLIYDLVGNYGIAILIFTLIVKLALYPLYAKQMKSTMRMATVQPKMKELQAMYANDKQMLNMKMEELYKEEKFNPMGGCFPMLIQMPIILGLFALLRTPQDYISDDRIFFAAHESFLWMQDLSQPDKWILPIAAGITTFISFSLSQQQQSAAGSNQTNSMMKAMKIIFPLIIVWMGRTFPSGLTIYWFFSQVIQVFFTINLNRIREKTRLEDEAKKMAAKGKKSR
;
A
#
# COMPACT_ATOMS: atom_id res chain seq x y z
N MET A 1 -24.06 4.70 4.30
CA MET A 1 -22.64 4.41 4.54
C MET A 1 -22.44 3.04 5.20
N TYR A 2 -23.15 2.71 6.29
CA TYR A 2 -23.04 1.41 7.01
C TYR A 2 -23.32 0.18 6.14
N LYS A 3 -24.30 0.23 5.21
CA LYS A 3 -24.59 -0.90 4.30
C LYS A 3 -23.41 -1.26 3.37
N LEU A 4 -22.68 -0.26 2.89
CA LEU A 4 -21.53 -0.48 2.00
C LEU A 4 -20.32 -1.07 2.75
N ILE A 5 -20.10 -0.59 3.98
CA ILE A 5 -19.05 -1.13 4.87
C ILE A 5 -19.37 -2.57 5.25
N GLY A 6 -20.64 -2.90 5.53
CA GLY A 6 -21.07 -4.25 5.85
C GLY A 6 -20.84 -5.28 4.75
N VAL A 7 -20.92 -4.88 3.47
CA VAL A 7 -20.60 -5.78 2.32
C VAL A 7 -19.15 -6.26 2.38
N ILE A 8 -18.24 -5.46 2.91
CA ILE A 8 -16.82 -5.79 3.05
C ILE A 8 -16.51 -6.38 4.42
N ALA A 9 -17.07 -5.78 5.49
CA ALA A 9 -16.80 -6.21 6.85
C ALA A 9 -17.30 -7.64 7.14
N LYS A 10 -18.47 -8.04 6.63
CA LYS A 10 -19.02 -9.39 6.84
C LYS A 10 -18.10 -10.51 6.29
N PRO A 11 -17.70 -10.53 5.00
CA PRO A 11 -16.80 -11.58 4.52
C PRO A 11 -15.43 -11.55 5.20
N LEU A 12 -14.92 -10.36 5.56
CA LEU A 12 -13.68 -10.26 6.34
C LEU A 12 -13.85 -10.83 7.75
N GLY A 13 -15.01 -10.57 8.38
CA GLY A 13 -15.35 -11.11 9.68
C GLY A 13 -15.49 -12.64 9.67
N MET A 14 -16.19 -13.20 8.67
CA MET A 14 -16.28 -14.66 8.49
C MET A 14 -14.92 -15.31 8.32
N LEU A 15 -14.03 -14.70 7.52
CA LEU A 15 -12.67 -15.19 7.34
C LEU A 15 -11.87 -15.14 8.65
N LEU A 16 -11.99 -14.03 9.39
CA LEU A 16 -11.29 -13.87 10.68
C LEU A 16 -11.80 -14.89 11.71
N SER A 17 -13.13 -15.11 11.78
CA SER A 17 -13.75 -16.10 12.65
C SER A 17 -13.26 -17.53 12.34
N LEU A 18 -13.26 -17.88 11.04
CA LEU A 18 -12.76 -19.20 10.61
C LEU A 18 -11.29 -19.42 11.00
N ILE A 19 -10.45 -18.41 10.85
CA ILE A 19 -9.04 -18.51 11.24
C ILE A 19 -8.91 -18.62 12.75
N TYR A 20 -9.69 -17.84 13.50
CA TYR A 20 -9.69 -17.90 14.95
C TYR A 20 -10.11 -19.29 15.48
N ASP A 21 -11.12 -19.91 14.88
CA ASP A 21 -11.56 -21.27 15.23
C ASP A 21 -10.46 -22.32 15.04
N LEU A 22 -9.56 -22.12 14.08
CA LEU A 22 -8.45 -23.02 13.81
C LEU A 22 -7.25 -22.79 14.74
N VAL A 23 -7.03 -21.56 15.18
CA VAL A 23 -5.80 -21.14 15.86
C VAL A 23 -6.00 -20.94 17.36
N GLY A 24 -7.20 -20.56 17.80
CA GLY A 24 -7.55 -20.33 19.20
C GLY A 24 -6.84 -19.14 19.84
N ASN A 25 -6.30 -18.20 19.06
CA ASN A 25 -5.67 -16.96 19.54
C ASN A 25 -5.93 -15.82 18.57
N TYR A 26 -6.53 -14.75 19.06
CA TYR A 26 -7.01 -13.65 18.22
C TYR A 26 -5.87 -12.84 17.57
N GLY A 27 -4.77 -12.61 18.30
CA GLY A 27 -3.60 -11.94 17.76
C GLY A 27 -2.97 -12.71 16.59
N ILE A 28 -2.81 -14.04 16.74
CA ILE A 28 -2.31 -14.91 15.67
C ILE A 28 -3.31 -14.95 14.51
N ALA A 29 -4.61 -15.01 14.81
CA ALA A 29 -5.65 -14.97 13.78
C ALA A 29 -5.56 -13.70 12.92
N ILE A 30 -5.33 -12.52 13.52
CA ILE A 30 -5.11 -11.26 12.79
C ILE A 30 -3.85 -11.34 11.90
N LEU A 31 -2.75 -11.94 12.36
CA LEU A 31 -1.54 -12.09 11.55
C LEU A 31 -1.77 -12.97 10.32
N ILE A 32 -2.38 -14.14 10.51
CA ILE A 32 -2.71 -15.06 9.41
C ILE A 32 -3.72 -14.44 8.46
N PHE A 33 -4.76 -13.80 8.98
CA PHE A 33 -5.74 -13.06 8.20
C PHE A 33 -5.06 -11.99 7.32
N THR A 34 -4.16 -11.20 7.91
CA THR A 34 -3.40 -10.17 7.18
C THR A 34 -2.60 -10.77 6.03
N LEU A 35 -1.92 -11.90 6.28
CA LEU A 35 -1.14 -12.59 5.28
C LEU A 35 -2.02 -13.09 4.13
N ILE A 36 -3.16 -13.73 4.43
CA ILE A 36 -4.09 -14.24 3.42
C ILE A 36 -4.62 -13.09 2.56
N VAL A 37 -5.08 -12.00 3.17
CA VAL A 37 -5.60 -10.82 2.44
C VAL A 37 -4.52 -10.21 1.56
N LYS A 38 -3.27 -10.08 2.06
CA LYS A 38 -2.15 -9.54 1.28
C LYS A 38 -1.76 -10.45 0.11
N LEU A 39 -1.76 -11.77 0.31
CA LEU A 39 -1.47 -12.73 -0.76
C LEU A 39 -2.58 -12.72 -1.83
N ALA A 40 -3.85 -12.66 -1.43
CA ALA A 40 -4.97 -12.53 -2.37
C ALA A 40 -4.89 -11.26 -3.21
N LEU A 41 -4.40 -10.16 -2.64
CA LEU A 41 -4.20 -8.89 -3.32
C LEU A 41 -2.88 -8.78 -4.08
N TYR A 42 -1.95 -9.73 -3.91
CA TYR A 42 -0.63 -9.70 -4.53
C TYR A 42 -0.66 -9.52 -6.07
N PRO A 43 -1.50 -10.25 -6.85
CA PRO A 43 -1.55 -10.06 -8.29
C PRO A 43 -1.97 -8.65 -8.70
N LEU A 44 -2.80 -8.00 -7.88
CA LEU A 44 -3.23 -6.63 -8.08
C LEU A 44 -2.08 -5.65 -7.80
N TYR A 45 -1.33 -5.86 -6.72
CA TYR A 45 -0.10 -5.09 -6.42
C TYR A 45 0.95 -5.27 -7.53
N ALA A 46 1.13 -6.47 -8.06
CA ALA A 46 2.06 -6.72 -9.14
C ALA A 46 1.68 -5.99 -10.45
N LYS A 47 0.40 -5.98 -10.81
CA LYS A 47 -0.10 -5.20 -11.97
C LYS A 47 0.13 -3.71 -11.79
N GLN A 48 -0.09 -3.21 -10.59
CA GLN A 48 0.10 -1.82 -10.24
C GLN A 48 1.56 -1.41 -10.27
N MET A 49 2.45 -2.26 -9.76
CA MET A 49 3.89 -2.05 -9.85
C MET A 49 4.35 -1.91 -11.31
N LYS A 50 3.81 -2.72 -12.24
CA LYS A 50 4.08 -2.56 -13.68
C LYS A 50 3.65 -1.20 -14.22
N SER A 51 2.52 -0.66 -13.76
CA SER A 51 2.09 0.70 -14.12
C SER A 51 3.06 1.76 -13.62
N THR A 52 3.52 1.63 -12.37
CA THR A 52 4.52 2.53 -11.78
C THR A 52 5.88 2.45 -12.50
N MET A 53 6.24 1.26 -13.03
CA MET A 53 7.47 1.09 -13.81
C MET A 53 7.43 1.88 -15.13
N ARG A 54 6.31 1.93 -15.83
CA ARG A 54 6.15 2.76 -17.04
C ARG A 54 6.32 4.24 -16.73
N MET A 55 5.91 4.67 -15.55
CA MET A 55 6.13 6.04 -15.09
C MET A 55 7.60 6.44 -15.13
N ALA A 56 8.51 5.57 -14.72
CA ALA A 56 9.96 5.85 -14.74
C ALA A 56 10.52 6.05 -16.16
N THR A 57 9.92 5.43 -17.19
CA THR A 57 10.35 5.61 -18.59
C THR A 57 9.78 6.88 -19.23
N VAL A 58 8.58 7.29 -18.82
CA VAL A 58 7.90 8.49 -19.33
C VAL A 58 8.44 9.77 -18.68
N GLN A 59 8.98 9.66 -17.49
CA GLN A 59 9.45 10.77 -16.67
C GLN A 59 10.48 11.70 -17.32
N PRO A 60 11.57 11.25 -17.97
CA PRO A 60 12.50 12.19 -18.59
C PRO A 60 11.80 13.09 -19.63
N LYS A 61 10.88 12.50 -20.41
CA LYS A 61 10.05 13.25 -21.37
C LYS A 61 9.12 14.28 -20.68
N MET A 62 8.54 13.90 -19.54
CA MET A 62 7.73 14.83 -18.74
C MET A 62 8.54 16.01 -18.23
N LYS A 63 9.75 15.78 -17.74
CA LYS A 63 10.64 16.87 -17.29
C LYS A 63 11.05 17.79 -18.43
N GLU A 64 11.31 17.24 -19.58
CA GLU A 64 11.62 18.01 -20.79
C GLU A 64 10.47 18.92 -21.19
N LEU A 65 9.25 18.39 -21.24
CA LEU A 65 8.05 19.20 -21.50
C LEU A 65 7.83 20.28 -20.45
N GLN A 66 8.04 19.96 -19.16
CA GLN A 66 7.94 20.94 -18.07
C GLN A 66 8.97 22.06 -18.19
N ALA A 67 10.16 21.77 -18.67
CA ALA A 67 11.19 22.79 -18.92
C ALA A 67 10.86 23.63 -20.15
N MET A 68 10.40 23.00 -21.25
CA MET A 68 10.05 23.70 -22.49
C MET A 68 8.85 24.65 -22.32
N TYR A 69 7.84 24.23 -21.58
CA TYR A 69 6.57 24.97 -21.43
C TYR A 69 6.38 25.54 -20.02
N ALA A 70 7.48 25.90 -19.32
CA ALA A 70 7.45 26.37 -17.93
C ALA A 70 6.55 27.60 -17.75
N ASN A 71 6.46 28.47 -18.76
CA ASN A 71 5.69 29.73 -18.73
C ASN A 71 4.31 29.61 -19.39
N ASP A 72 4.00 28.48 -20.03
CA ASP A 72 2.71 28.21 -20.68
C ASP A 72 2.05 26.96 -20.14
N LYS A 73 1.24 27.16 -19.09
CA LYS A 73 0.53 26.06 -18.41
C LYS A 73 -0.50 25.36 -19.29
N GLN A 74 -1.11 26.08 -20.26
CA GLN A 74 -2.11 25.48 -21.14
C GLN A 74 -1.43 24.54 -22.13
N MET A 75 -0.38 25.00 -22.78
CA MET A 75 0.40 24.19 -23.71
C MET A 75 1.06 23.00 -22.98
N LEU A 76 1.60 23.21 -21.78
CA LEU A 76 2.15 22.13 -20.96
C LEU A 76 1.12 21.02 -20.71
N ASN A 77 -0.11 21.38 -20.29
CA ASN A 77 -1.16 20.39 -20.01
C ASN A 77 -1.54 19.60 -21.27
N MET A 78 -1.66 20.28 -22.42
CA MET A 78 -1.95 19.63 -23.70
C MET A 78 -0.84 18.64 -24.08
N LYS A 79 0.42 19.06 -24.01
CA LYS A 79 1.58 18.22 -24.35
C LYS A 79 1.77 17.05 -23.37
N MET A 80 1.47 17.24 -22.10
CA MET A 80 1.45 16.18 -21.11
C MET A 80 0.36 15.14 -21.41
N GLU A 81 -0.83 15.59 -21.83
CA GLU A 81 -1.91 14.69 -22.22
C GLU A 81 -1.58 13.89 -23.49
N GLU A 82 -0.97 14.52 -24.49
CA GLU A 82 -0.45 13.85 -25.70
C GLU A 82 0.58 12.77 -25.30
N LEU A 83 1.56 13.13 -24.46
CA LEU A 83 2.58 12.18 -23.97
C LEU A 83 1.95 10.98 -23.25
N TYR A 84 0.92 11.21 -22.41
CA TYR A 84 0.23 10.11 -21.71
C TYR A 84 -0.51 9.19 -22.66
N LYS A 85 -1.10 9.73 -23.75
CA LYS A 85 -1.77 8.94 -24.78
C LYS A 85 -0.76 8.13 -25.62
N GLU A 86 0.34 8.75 -26.06
CA GLU A 86 1.40 8.12 -26.83
C GLU A 86 2.05 6.96 -26.07
N GLU A 87 2.41 7.19 -24.82
CA GLU A 87 3.07 6.19 -23.96
C GLU A 87 2.09 5.19 -23.31
N LYS A 88 0.78 5.32 -23.60
CA LYS A 88 -0.30 4.53 -22.97
C LYS A 88 -0.15 4.51 -21.44
N PHE A 89 0.17 5.66 -20.87
CA PHE A 89 0.46 5.84 -19.47
C PHE A 89 -0.78 6.42 -18.75
N ASN A 90 -1.15 5.79 -17.63
CA ASN A 90 -2.21 6.29 -16.77
C ASN A 90 -1.61 6.87 -15.48
N PRO A 91 -1.65 8.21 -15.28
CA PRO A 91 -1.11 8.85 -14.07
C PRO A 91 -1.84 8.44 -12.79
N MET A 92 -3.12 8.01 -12.90
CA MET A 92 -3.92 7.55 -11.75
C MET A 92 -3.49 6.16 -11.26
N GLY A 93 -2.69 5.42 -12.03
CA GLY A 93 -2.22 4.09 -11.64
C GLY A 93 -1.41 4.06 -10.34
N GLY A 94 -0.76 5.17 -9.99
CA GLY A 94 0.05 5.28 -8.77
C GLY A 94 -0.76 5.38 -7.47
N CYS A 95 -2.00 5.89 -7.49
CA CYS A 95 -2.86 6.05 -6.31
C CYS A 95 -3.81 4.85 -6.08
N PHE A 96 -3.87 3.92 -7.04
CA PHE A 96 -4.76 2.77 -6.97
C PHE A 96 -4.60 1.87 -5.72
N PRO A 97 -3.36 1.68 -5.11
CA PRO A 97 -3.22 0.97 -3.83
C PRO A 97 -4.08 1.57 -2.74
N MET A 98 -4.08 2.88 -2.66
CA MET A 98 -4.82 3.60 -1.63
C MET A 98 -6.33 3.38 -1.79
N LEU A 99 -6.83 3.37 -3.03
CA LEU A 99 -8.25 3.15 -3.29
C LEU A 99 -8.72 1.74 -2.91
N ILE A 100 -7.86 0.72 -3.06
CA ILE A 100 -8.18 -0.65 -2.65
C ILE A 100 -8.01 -0.84 -1.15
N GLN A 101 -6.98 -0.25 -0.58
CA GLN A 101 -6.68 -0.36 0.84
C GLN A 101 -7.74 0.30 1.72
N MET A 102 -8.32 1.45 1.29
CA MET A 102 -9.30 2.19 2.08
C MET A 102 -10.55 1.37 2.43
N PRO A 103 -11.24 0.67 1.51
CA PRO A 103 -12.38 -0.16 1.86
C PRO A 103 -12.02 -1.28 2.84
N ILE A 104 -10.83 -1.89 2.69
CA ILE A 104 -10.36 -2.95 3.59
C ILE A 104 -10.13 -2.41 5.00
N ILE A 105 -9.47 -1.25 5.11
CA ILE A 105 -9.23 -0.60 6.40
C ILE A 105 -10.56 -0.22 7.06
N LEU A 106 -11.48 0.38 6.31
CA LEU A 106 -12.78 0.77 6.83
C LEU A 106 -13.61 -0.45 7.26
N GLY A 107 -13.57 -1.54 6.48
CA GLY A 107 -14.22 -2.81 6.84
C GLY A 107 -13.64 -3.43 8.10
N LEU A 108 -12.31 -3.47 8.22
CA LEU A 108 -11.64 -3.96 9.42
C LEU A 108 -11.81 -3.06 10.63
N PHE A 109 -11.78 -1.74 10.43
CA PHE A 109 -12.05 -0.79 11.51
C PHE A 109 -13.45 -1.00 12.09
N ALA A 110 -14.46 -1.13 11.23
CA ALA A 110 -15.83 -1.40 11.66
C ALA A 110 -15.92 -2.76 12.37
N LEU A 111 -15.32 -3.80 11.80
CA LEU A 111 -15.29 -5.15 12.35
C LEU A 111 -14.64 -5.22 13.72
N LEU A 112 -13.47 -4.60 13.90
CA LEU A 112 -12.70 -4.67 15.16
C LEU A 112 -13.25 -3.72 16.23
N ARG A 113 -14.03 -2.71 15.83
CA ARG A 113 -14.68 -1.80 16.78
C ARG A 113 -16.04 -2.29 17.25
N THR A 114 -16.83 -2.90 16.37
CA THR A 114 -18.16 -3.41 16.66
C THR A 114 -18.36 -4.78 16.02
N PRO A 115 -17.63 -5.84 16.48
CA PRO A 115 -17.68 -7.16 15.87
C PRO A 115 -19.08 -7.74 15.84
N GLN A 116 -19.93 -7.45 16.86
CA GLN A 116 -21.32 -7.91 16.96
C GLN A 116 -22.21 -7.47 15.80
N ASP A 117 -21.88 -6.37 15.11
CA ASP A 117 -22.68 -5.88 13.97
C ASP A 117 -22.42 -6.70 12.68
N TYR A 118 -21.32 -7.43 12.62
CA TYR A 118 -20.83 -8.09 11.39
C TYR A 118 -20.62 -9.60 11.53
N ILE A 119 -20.40 -10.09 12.75
CA ILE A 119 -20.19 -11.50 13.07
C ILE A 119 -21.27 -11.91 14.06
N SER A 120 -21.99 -13.00 13.74
CA SER A 120 -23.03 -13.55 14.62
C SER A 120 -22.45 -14.48 15.72
N ASP A 121 -21.14 -14.53 15.87
CA ASP A 121 -20.42 -15.39 16.80
C ASP A 121 -19.89 -14.57 17.98
N ASP A 122 -20.53 -14.71 19.13
CA ASP A 122 -20.15 -14.03 20.38
C ASP A 122 -18.71 -14.33 20.83
N ARG A 123 -18.13 -15.46 20.41
CA ARG A 123 -16.74 -15.85 20.74
C ARG A 123 -15.74 -14.83 20.20
N ILE A 124 -15.97 -14.28 19.01
CA ILE A 124 -15.09 -13.26 18.42
C ILE A 124 -15.14 -11.95 19.18
N PHE A 125 -16.29 -11.60 19.76
CA PHE A 125 -16.38 -10.44 20.64
C PHE A 125 -15.49 -10.60 21.86
N PHE A 126 -15.53 -11.77 22.53
CA PHE A 126 -14.65 -12.05 23.67
C PHE A 126 -13.20 -12.20 23.24
N ALA A 127 -12.92 -12.81 22.11
CA ALA A 127 -11.57 -12.97 21.55
C ALA A 127 -10.88 -11.61 21.31
N ALA A 128 -11.62 -10.57 20.95
CA ALA A 128 -11.07 -9.23 20.80
C ALA A 128 -10.44 -8.66 22.09
N HIS A 129 -10.83 -9.21 23.25
CA HIS A 129 -10.27 -8.85 24.56
C HIS A 129 -9.11 -9.76 25.00
N GLU A 130 -8.68 -10.72 24.17
CA GLU A 130 -7.54 -11.56 24.47
C GLU A 130 -6.24 -10.76 24.55
N SER A 131 -5.29 -11.31 25.33
CA SER A 131 -3.92 -10.79 25.41
C SER A 131 -3.09 -11.30 24.23
N PHE A 132 -2.17 -10.48 23.76
CA PHE A 132 -1.20 -10.88 22.74
C PHE A 132 0.14 -10.14 22.93
N LEU A 133 1.24 -10.91 23.03
CA LEU A 133 2.57 -10.40 23.35
C LEU A 133 2.57 -9.59 24.65
N TRP A 134 2.84 -8.30 24.60
CA TRP A 134 2.84 -7.38 25.76
C TRP A 134 1.49 -6.69 25.97
N MET A 135 0.54 -6.84 25.06
CA MET A 135 -0.79 -6.24 25.12
C MET A 135 -1.72 -7.16 25.91
N GLN A 136 -2.34 -6.62 26.97
CA GLN A 136 -3.24 -7.40 27.84
C GLN A 136 -4.63 -7.52 27.23
N ASP A 137 -5.04 -6.61 26.38
CA ASP A 137 -6.37 -6.53 25.77
C ASP A 137 -6.23 -5.91 24.37
N LEU A 138 -6.51 -6.69 23.33
CA LEU A 138 -6.40 -6.26 21.94
C LEU A 138 -7.48 -5.28 21.51
N SER A 139 -8.57 -5.14 22.29
CA SER A 139 -9.60 -4.13 22.09
C SER A 139 -9.16 -2.74 22.55
N GLN A 140 -8.13 -2.67 23.41
CA GLN A 140 -7.56 -1.42 23.92
C GLN A 140 -6.38 -0.94 23.06
N PRO A 141 -6.14 0.38 22.99
CA PRO A 141 -4.98 0.91 22.30
C PRO A 141 -3.68 0.59 23.02
N ASP A 142 -2.62 0.25 22.28
CA ASP A 142 -1.25 0.25 22.82
C ASP A 142 -0.74 1.68 22.98
N LYS A 143 -0.04 1.95 24.09
CA LYS A 143 0.41 3.31 24.42
C LYS A 143 1.51 3.81 23.48
N TRP A 144 2.54 2.99 23.18
CA TRP A 144 3.71 3.46 22.46
C TRP A 144 4.38 2.44 21.54
N ILE A 145 4.58 1.21 21.99
CA ILE A 145 5.44 0.24 21.28
C ILE A 145 4.91 -0.07 19.89
N LEU A 146 3.69 -0.54 19.83
CA LEU A 146 3.05 -0.93 18.57
C LEU A 146 2.78 0.27 17.63
N PRO A 147 2.25 1.42 18.11
CA PRO A 147 2.09 2.62 17.28
C PRO A 147 3.39 3.13 16.65
N ILE A 148 4.49 3.17 17.43
CA ILE A 148 5.80 3.58 16.92
C ILE A 148 6.32 2.58 15.90
N ALA A 149 6.22 1.27 16.15
CA ALA A 149 6.61 0.23 15.21
C ALA A 149 5.81 0.33 13.90
N ALA A 150 4.49 0.57 13.98
CA ALA A 150 3.62 0.80 12.83
C ALA A 150 4.01 2.06 12.05
N GLY A 151 4.38 3.14 12.72
CA GLY A 151 4.87 4.36 12.10
C GLY A 151 6.19 4.15 11.36
N ILE A 152 7.16 3.48 12.00
CA ILE A 152 8.47 3.17 11.39
C ILE A 152 8.31 2.29 10.16
N THR A 153 7.53 1.20 10.24
CA THR A 153 7.30 0.31 9.09
C THR A 153 6.55 1.01 7.97
N THR A 154 5.62 1.90 8.29
CA THR A 154 4.94 2.74 7.32
C THR A 154 5.92 3.69 6.63
N PHE A 155 6.82 4.34 7.36
CA PHE A 155 7.85 5.22 6.80
C PHE A 155 8.79 4.45 5.85
N ILE A 156 9.23 3.25 6.23
CA ILE A 156 10.09 2.39 5.39
C ILE A 156 9.34 1.99 4.12
N SER A 157 8.09 1.51 4.25
CA SER A 157 7.24 1.10 3.13
C SER A 157 7.03 2.24 2.12
N PHE A 158 6.67 3.44 2.62
CA PHE A 158 6.53 4.63 1.78
C PHE A 158 7.84 5.06 1.14
N SER A 159 8.95 5.00 1.87
CA SER A 159 10.27 5.37 1.34
C SER A 159 10.68 4.50 0.17
N LEU A 160 10.49 3.18 0.28
CA LEU A 160 10.78 2.22 -0.78
C LEU A 160 9.85 2.40 -1.99
N SER A 161 8.58 2.67 -1.76
CA SER A 161 7.60 2.88 -2.82
C SER A 161 7.82 4.22 -3.54
N GLN A 162 8.20 5.27 -2.81
CA GLN A 162 8.44 6.59 -3.38
C GLN A 162 9.74 6.71 -4.17
N GLN A 163 10.78 5.95 -3.84
CA GLN A 163 11.98 5.90 -4.68
C GLN A 163 11.66 5.58 -6.14
N GLN A 164 10.55 4.88 -6.39
CA GLN A 164 10.08 4.52 -7.71
C GLN A 164 9.23 5.63 -8.36
N GLN A 165 8.59 6.48 -7.56
CA GLN A 165 7.65 7.52 -8.01
C GLN A 165 8.25 8.93 -8.03
N SER A 166 9.29 9.20 -7.22
CA SER A 166 9.92 10.54 -7.07
C SER A 166 10.48 11.12 -8.36
N ALA A 167 10.54 10.26 -9.30
CA ALA A 167 10.98 10.56 -10.61
C ALA A 167 9.91 11.22 -11.51
N ALA A 168 8.63 11.25 -11.19
CA ALA A 168 7.56 11.46 -12.16
C ALA A 168 6.69 12.72 -11.96
N GLY A 169 6.92 13.50 -10.93
CA GLY A 169 6.04 14.64 -10.61
C GLY A 169 6.63 16.01 -10.94
N SER A 170 5.74 16.99 -11.12
CA SER A 170 6.10 18.42 -11.05
C SER A 170 6.77 18.71 -9.70
N ASN A 171 7.51 19.80 -9.57
CA ASN A 171 8.12 20.20 -8.29
C ASN A 171 7.10 20.24 -7.16
N GLN A 172 5.87 20.61 -7.44
CA GLN A 172 4.77 20.64 -6.48
C GLN A 172 4.30 19.24 -6.06
N THR A 173 4.19 18.28 -6.99
CA THR A 173 3.85 16.89 -6.69
C THR A 173 4.96 16.22 -5.90
N ASN A 174 6.22 16.48 -6.22
CA ASN A 174 7.37 15.96 -5.48
C ASN A 174 7.43 16.50 -4.04
N SER A 175 7.09 17.78 -3.83
CA SER A 175 7.02 18.38 -2.50
C SER A 175 5.89 17.75 -1.67
N MET A 176 4.72 17.56 -2.25
CA MET A 176 3.58 16.91 -1.59
C MET A 176 3.89 15.45 -1.24
N MET A 177 4.54 14.70 -2.13
CA MET A 177 4.94 13.32 -1.87
C MET A 177 6.00 13.23 -0.76
N LYS A 178 6.96 14.15 -0.70
CA LYS A 178 7.93 14.24 0.40
C LYS A 178 7.25 14.54 1.73
N ALA A 179 6.28 15.46 1.75
CA ALA A 179 5.50 15.76 2.94
C ALA A 179 4.69 14.54 3.42
N MET A 180 4.01 13.84 2.50
CA MET A 180 3.27 12.61 2.81
C MET A 180 4.13 11.52 3.42
N LYS A 181 5.40 11.40 2.99
CA LYS A 181 6.35 10.42 3.54
C LYS A 181 6.59 10.60 5.04
N ILE A 182 6.48 11.82 5.56
CA ILE A 182 6.71 12.15 6.97
C ILE A 182 5.38 12.25 7.71
N ILE A 183 4.42 12.98 7.16
CA ILE A 183 3.13 13.26 7.81
C ILE A 183 2.33 11.97 7.99
N PHE A 184 2.27 11.10 6.98
CA PHE A 184 1.44 9.89 7.04
C PHE A 184 1.89 8.91 8.14
N PRO A 185 3.18 8.56 8.31
CA PRO A 185 3.64 7.77 9.45
C PRO A 185 3.30 8.38 10.81
N LEU A 186 3.39 9.71 10.95
CA LEU A 186 3.01 10.40 12.18
C LEU A 186 1.51 10.27 12.48
N ILE A 187 0.66 10.37 11.45
CA ILE A 187 -0.77 10.10 11.57
C ILE A 187 -1.01 8.66 12.03
N ILE A 188 -0.26 7.68 11.49
CA ILE A 188 -0.39 6.28 11.90
C ILE A 188 0.01 6.07 13.36
N VAL A 189 1.07 6.72 13.83
CA VAL A 189 1.45 6.69 15.27
C VAL A 189 0.32 7.24 16.13
N TRP A 190 -0.25 8.39 15.74
CA TRP A 190 -1.36 8.99 16.46
C TRP A 190 -2.62 8.09 16.44
N MET A 191 -2.97 7.55 15.29
CA MET A 191 -4.10 6.62 15.14
C MET A 191 -3.90 5.34 15.97
N GLY A 192 -2.71 4.75 15.96
CA GLY A 192 -2.40 3.54 16.71
C GLY A 192 -2.51 3.72 18.22
N ARG A 193 -2.43 4.96 18.72
CA ARG A 193 -2.66 5.31 20.12
C ARG A 193 -4.13 5.53 20.49
N THR A 194 -5.01 5.61 19.50
CA THR A 194 -6.44 5.89 19.68
C THR A 194 -7.32 4.72 19.28
N PHE A 195 -6.82 3.83 18.45
CA PHE A 195 -7.56 2.68 17.95
C PHE A 195 -7.16 1.38 18.63
N PRO A 196 -8.03 0.36 18.62
CA PRO A 196 -7.72 -0.97 19.16
C PRO A 196 -6.40 -1.53 18.66
N SER A 197 -5.64 -2.18 19.56
CA SER A 197 -4.34 -2.80 19.22
C SER A 197 -4.46 -3.83 18.11
N GLY A 198 -5.58 -4.56 18.01
CA GLY A 198 -5.83 -5.48 16.92
C GLY A 198 -5.75 -4.83 15.53
N LEU A 199 -6.30 -3.61 15.38
CA LEU A 199 -6.22 -2.85 14.12
C LEU A 199 -4.78 -2.37 13.85
N THR A 200 -4.07 -1.97 14.90
CA THR A 200 -2.68 -1.51 14.78
C THR A 200 -1.72 -2.66 14.44
N ILE A 201 -1.96 -3.89 14.98
CA ILE A 201 -1.26 -5.13 14.58
C ILE A 201 -1.48 -5.41 13.10
N TYR A 202 -2.74 -5.37 12.64
CA TYR A 202 -3.05 -5.53 11.23
C TYR A 202 -2.27 -4.52 10.37
N TRP A 203 -2.28 -3.24 10.76
CA TRP A 203 -1.57 -2.19 10.03
C TRP A 203 -0.06 -2.45 10.00
N PHE A 204 0.56 -2.68 11.15
CA PHE A 204 1.99 -2.97 11.27
C PHE A 204 2.40 -4.14 10.37
N PHE A 205 1.74 -5.28 10.54
CA PHE A 205 2.07 -6.50 9.80
C PHE A 205 1.80 -6.37 8.30
N SER A 206 0.73 -5.65 7.94
CA SER A 206 0.42 -5.28 6.57
C SER A 206 1.54 -4.46 5.91
N GLN A 207 2.16 -3.52 6.65
CA GLN A 207 3.29 -2.74 6.14
C GLN A 207 4.58 -3.57 6.05
N VAL A 208 4.82 -4.47 7.00
CA VAL A 208 5.95 -5.41 6.93
C VAL A 208 5.86 -6.26 5.65
N ILE A 209 4.70 -6.88 5.39
CA ILE A 209 4.48 -7.66 4.16
C ILE A 209 4.64 -6.77 2.91
N GLN A 210 4.14 -5.53 2.95
CA GLN A 210 4.28 -4.58 1.84
C GLN A 210 5.74 -4.25 1.53
N VAL A 211 6.59 -4.11 2.54
CA VAL A 211 8.04 -3.92 2.39
C VAL A 211 8.66 -5.11 1.64
N PHE A 212 8.34 -6.35 2.07
CA PHE A 212 8.83 -7.56 1.40
C PHE A 212 8.36 -7.63 -0.06
N PHE A 213 7.09 -7.35 -0.34
CA PHE A 213 6.57 -7.34 -1.70
C PHE A 213 7.28 -6.29 -2.57
N THR A 214 7.49 -5.10 -2.04
CA THR A 214 8.18 -4.01 -2.75
C THR A 214 9.62 -4.37 -3.07
N ILE A 215 10.36 -4.94 -2.11
CA ILE A 215 11.75 -5.38 -2.32
C ILE A 215 11.82 -6.48 -3.39
N ASN A 216 10.94 -7.48 -3.31
CA ASN A 216 10.91 -8.58 -4.26
C ASN A 216 10.58 -8.11 -5.68
N LEU A 217 9.56 -7.28 -5.83
CA LEU A 217 9.18 -6.70 -7.12
C LEU A 217 10.27 -5.79 -7.70
N ASN A 218 11.02 -5.07 -6.85
CA ASN A 218 12.17 -4.26 -7.29
C ASN A 218 13.30 -5.13 -7.83
N ARG A 219 13.60 -6.26 -7.20
CA ARG A 219 14.62 -7.21 -7.69
C ARG A 219 14.22 -7.78 -9.05
N ILE A 220 12.96 -8.17 -9.22
CA ILE A 220 12.45 -8.68 -10.49
C ILE A 220 12.58 -7.61 -11.58
N ARG A 221 12.21 -6.36 -11.27
CA ARG A 221 12.33 -5.22 -12.17
C ARG A 221 13.77 -4.99 -12.64
N GLU A 222 14.70 -4.94 -11.70
CA GLU A 222 16.11 -4.69 -11.99
C GLU A 222 16.67 -5.78 -12.91
N LYS A 223 16.35 -7.03 -12.63
CA LYS A 223 16.73 -8.17 -13.47
C LYS A 223 16.19 -8.03 -14.90
N THR A 224 14.90 -7.71 -15.05
CA THR A 224 14.27 -7.54 -16.37
C THR A 224 14.90 -6.36 -17.13
N ARG A 225 15.22 -5.26 -16.44
CA ARG A 225 15.89 -4.11 -17.05
C ARG A 225 17.27 -4.47 -17.60
N LEU A 226 18.08 -5.18 -16.82
CA LEU A 226 19.42 -5.63 -17.25
C LEU A 226 19.35 -6.60 -18.44
N GLU A 227 18.38 -7.50 -18.46
CA GLU A 227 18.14 -8.40 -19.60
C GLU A 227 17.76 -7.63 -20.88
N ASP A 228 16.90 -6.61 -20.77
CA ASP A 228 16.50 -5.77 -21.90
C ASP A 228 17.66 -4.89 -22.41
N GLU A 229 18.47 -4.35 -21.53
CA GLU A 229 19.68 -3.58 -21.89
C GLU A 229 20.69 -4.49 -22.60
N ALA A 230 20.92 -5.71 -22.10
CA ALA A 230 21.80 -6.69 -22.74
C ALA A 230 21.31 -7.08 -24.14
N LYS A 231 20.00 -7.32 -24.32
CA LYS A 231 19.39 -7.59 -25.63
C LYS A 231 19.56 -6.43 -26.60
N LYS A 232 19.39 -5.18 -26.14
CA LYS A 232 19.58 -3.97 -26.96
C LYS A 232 21.03 -3.79 -27.40
N MET A 233 22.00 -4.07 -26.51
CA MET A 233 23.42 -4.02 -26.83
C MET A 233 23.79 -5.10 -27.85
N ALA A 234 23.31 -6.33 -27.67
CA ALA A 234 23.55 -7.41 -28.62
C ALA A 234 22.95 -7.13 -30.02
N ALA A 235 21.78 -6.48 -30.06
CA ALA A 235 21.15 -6.08 -31.33
C ALA A 235 21.93 -4.95 -32.04
N LYS A 236 22.49 -3.99 -31.29
CA LYS A 236 23.35 -2.93 -31.83
C LYS A 236 24.67 -3.48 -32.37
N GLY A 237 25.31 -4.42 -31.68
CA GLY A 237 26.53 -5.06 -32.12
C GLY A 237 26.39 -5.90 -33.43
N LYS A 238 25.17 -6.47 -33.67
CA LYS A 238 24.86 -7.16 -34.94
C LYS A 238 24.64 -6.20 -36.13
N LYS A 239 24.21 -4.95 -35.86
CA LYS A 239 23.95 -3.96 -36.92
C LYS A 239 25.21 -3.17 -37.33
N SER A 240 26.30 -3.31 -36.56
CA SER A 240 27.60 -2.65 -36.79
C SER A 240 28.62 -3.58 -37.48
N ARG A 241 28.27 -4.82 -37.76
CA ARG A 241 29.01 -5.79 -38.60
C ARG A 241 28.27 -6.00 -39.91
#